data_f3ca41b7b2287f82c3885a3300979466
#
_entry.id   f3ca41b7b2287f82c3885a3300979466
#
_cell.length_a   1.000
_cell.length_b   1.000
_cell.length_c   1.000
_cell.angle_alpha   90.00
_cell.angle_beta   90.00
_cell.angle_gamma   90.00
#
_symmetry.space_group_name_H-M   'P 1'
#
loop_
_entity.id
_entity.type
_entity.pdbx_description
1 polymer ?
#
loop_
_entity_poly.entity_id
_entity_poly.type
_entity_poly.pdbx_seq_one_letter_code
_entity_poly.pdbx_strand_id
1 'polypeptide(L)'
;TMMKLGIAQTEFTKVKDIVIPDIFYNRMKSGVQDFDKLFGDGLLPGSAITLTAQAGCGKTTFALQLLEHLDQAGYDVAYASGEENQYQLAFTCQRLNVKGVKIANITDIDTIAEAMDKNDVVVVDSFQALTTKTKMNSRALETYAVSTLCNKAKDSECVLIFVMHLTK
;
A
#
# COMPACT_ATOMS: atom_id res chain seq x y z
N THR A 1 6.03 14.26 -18.32
CA THR A 1 4.90 15.07 -17.83
C THR A 1 3.79 14.09 -17.53
N MET A 2 3.68 13.60 -16.29
CA MET A 2 2.61 12.70 -15.85
C MET A 2 1.29 13.47 -15.86
N MET A 3 0.31 12.99 -16.63
CA MET A 3 -1.07 13.44 -16.51
C MET A 3 -1.61 12.94 -15.16
N LYS A 4 -1.85 13.84 -14.21
CA LYS A 4 -2.56 13.52 -12.98
C LYS A 4 -3.99 13.09 -13.36
N LEU A 5 -4.38 11.87 -12.98
CA LEU A 5 -5.74 11.31 -13.11
C LEU A 5 -6.78 12.02 -12.22
N GLY A 6 -6.52 13.25 -11.81
CA GLY A 6 -7.36 14.06 -10.93
C GLY A 6 -8.35 14.94 -11.68
N ILE A 7 -9.23 14.37 -12.51
CA ILE A 7 -10.44 15.08 -12.94
C ILE A 7 -11.58 14.58 -12.05
N ALA A 8 -11.97 15.39 -11.07
CA ALA A 8 -13.25 15.22 -10.42
C ALA A 8 -14.32 15.31 -11.52
N GLN A 9 -14.87 14.16 -11.93
CA GLN A 9 -16.02 14.14 -12.82
C GLN A 9 -17.22 14.69 -12.05
N THR A 10 -17.63 15.88 -12.39
CA THR A 10 -18.82 16.52 -11.81
C THR A 10 -20.12 16.11 -12.53
N GLU A 11 -20.02 15.38 -13.63
CA GLU A 11 -21.15 14.96 -14.46
C GLU A 11 -21.13 13.44 -14.74
N PHE A 12 -22.31 12.85 -14.85
CA PHE A 12 -22.46 11.45 -15.27
C PHE A 12 -22.12 11.29 -16.74
N THR A 13 -21.16 10.41 -17.05
CA THR A 13 -20.73 10.08 -18.40
C THR A 13 -21.12 8.65 -18.74
N LYS A 14 -21.57 8.40 -19.95
CA LYS A 14 -21.86 7.02 -20.41
C LYS A 14 -20.57 6.24 -20.51
N VAL A 15 -20.58 4.98 -20.08
CA VAL A 15 -19.39 4.11 -20.07
C VAL A 15 -18.70 4.03 -21.44
N LYS A 16 -19.48 4.00 -22.54
CA LYS A 16 -18.95 3.96 -23.91
C LYS A 16 -18.17 5.22 -24.33
N ASP A 17 -18.38 6.33 -23.64
CA ASP A 17 -17.77 7.63 -23.94
C ASP A 17 -16.54 7.90 -23.02
N ILE A 18 -16.21 6.94 -22.11
CA ILE A 18 -15.06 7.02 -21.21
C ILE A 18 -13.84 6.40 -21.91
N VAL A 19 -12.79 7.18 -22.08
CA VAL A 19 -11.49 6.68 -22.52
C VAL A 19 -10.74 6.14 -21.30
N ILE A 20 -10.45 4.84 -21.29
CA ILE A 20 -9.70 4.21 -20.20
C ILE A 20 -8.20 4.50 -20.40
N PRO A 21 -7.52 5.12 -19.43
CA PRO A 21 -6.08 5.36 -19.51
C PRO A 21 -5.27 4.06 -19.56
N ASP A 22 -4.14 4.07 -20.28
CA ASP A 22 -3.27 2.89 -20.49
C ASP A 22 -2.79 2.26 -19.19
N ILE A 23 -2.65 3.05 -18.10
CA ILE A 23 -2.24 2.57 -16.79
C ILE A 23 -3.17 1.46 -16.25
N PHE A 24 -4.45 1.45 -16.60
CA PHE A 24 -5.38 0.40 -16.18
C PHE A 24 -5.13 -0.95 -16.88
N TYR A 25 -4.39 -0.93 -18.00
CA TYR A 25 -3.98 -2.13 -18.73
C TYR A 25 -2.56 -2.57 -18.33
N ASN A 26 -1.74 -1.67 -17.75
CA ASN A 26 -0.37 -1.92 -17.33
C ASN A 26 -0.32 -2.26 -15.85
N ARG A 27 -0.60 -3.53 -15.52
CA ARG A 27 -0.59 -4.00 -14.14
C ARG A 27 0.83 -4.24 -13.63
N MET A 28 1.05 -3.98 -12.35
CA MET A 28 2.33 -4.21 -11.66
C MET A 28 2.46 -5.68 -11.31
N LYS A 29 3.37 -6.39 -11.98
CA LYS A 29 3.59 -7.82 -11.76
C LYS A 29 4.65 -8.03 -10.68
N SER A 30 4.32 -8.81 -9.67
CA SER A 30 5.27 -9.22 -8.63
C SER A 30 6.20 -10.35 -9.08
N GLY A 31 5.84 -11.07 -10.14
CA GLY A 31 6.51 -12.31 -10.55
C GLY A 31 6.10 -13.54 -9.74
N VAL A 32 5.28 -13.36 -8.69
CA VAL A 32 4.64 -14.47 -7.96
C VAL A 32 3.34 -14.81 -8.65
N GLN A 33 3.37 -15.86 -9.49
CA GLN A 33 2.31 -16.16 -10.45
C GLN A 33 0.91 -16.26 -9.84
N ASP A 34 0.77 -16.96 -8.70
CA ASP A 34 -0.54 -17.16 -8.07
C ASP A 34 -1.05 -15.87 -7.43
N PHE A 35 -0.15 -15.04 -6.91
CA PHE A 35 -0.50 -13.71 -6.39
C PHE A 35 -0.94 -12.79 -7.52
N ASP A 36 -0.18 -12.72 -8.60
CA ASP A 36 -0.52 -11.85 -9.74
C ASP A 36 -1.88 -12.23 -10.36
N LYS A 37 -2.16 -13.54 -10.50
CA LYS A 37 -3.47 -14.05 -10.98
C LYS A 37 -4.64 -13.64 -10.08
N LEU A 38 -4.44 -13.60 -8.75
CA LEU A 38 -5.47 -13.17 -7.80
C LEU A 38 -5.97 -11.74 -8.08
N PHE A 39 -5.10 -10.89 -8.62
CA PHE A 39 -5.37 -9.49 -8.96
C PHE A 39 -5.55 -9.23 -10.46
N GLY A 40 -5.89 -10.25 -11.25
CA GLY A 40 -6.10 -10.09 -12.69
C GLY A 40 -4.82 -9.81 -13.47
N ASP A 41 -3.78 -10.59 -13.19
CA ASP A 41 -2.44 -10.55 -13.77
C ASP A 41 -1.56 -9.38 -13.31
N GLY A 42 -1.72 -9.00 -12.05
CA GLY A 42 -0.90 -8.01 -11.35
C GLY A 42 -1.70 -6.93 -10.61
N LEU A 43 -1.01 -6.15 -9.80
CA LEU A 43 -1.60 -5.08 -9.00
C LEU A 43 -2.01 -3.90 -9.89
N LEU A 44 -3.19 -3.36 -9.63
CA LEU A 44 -3.64 -2.15 -10.31
C LEU A 44 -3.06 -0.91 -9.61
N PRO A 45 -2.28 -0.05 -10.30
CA PRO A 45 -1.80 1.21 -9.74
C PRO A 45 -2.94 2.05 -9.16
N GLY A 46 -2.69 2.69 -8.02
CA GLY A 46 -3.70 3.48 -7.31
C GLY A 46 -4.72 2.67 -6.51
N SER A 47 -4.57 1.35 -6.42
CA SER A 47 -5.46 0.50 -5.62
C SER A 47 -5.08 0.45 -4.15
N ALA A 48 -6.07 0.22 -3.28
CA ALA A 48 -5.87 -0.09 -1.88
C ALA A 48 -6.30 -1.54 -1.60
N ILE A 49 -5.41 -2.30 -0.96
CA ILE A 49 -5.59 -3.72 -0.67
C ILE A 49 -5.51 -3.92 0.84
N THR A 50 -6.31 -4.82 1.38
CA THR A 50 -6.25 -5.18 2.79
C THR A 50 -5.78 -6.63 2.94
N LEU A 51 -4.69 -6.84 3.67
CA LEU A 51 -4.17 -8.14 4.05
C LEU A 51 -4.61 -8.46 5.48
N THR A 52 -5.57 -9.35 5.64
CA THR A 52 -6.11 -9.73 6.95
C THR A 52 -5.82 -11.18 7.27
N ALA A 53 -5.37 -11.44 8.48
CA ALA A 53 -5.26 -12.79 9.04
C ALA A 53 -5.15 -12.73 10.57
N GLN A 54 -5.25 -13.87 11.22
CA GLN A 54 -4.97 -13.97 12.66
C GLN A 54 -3.55 -13.57 13.00
N ALA A 55 -3.30 -13.16 14.24
CA ALA A 55 -1.96 -12.92 14.74
C ALA A 55 -1.08 -14.18 14.59
N GLY A 56 0.18 -13.98 14.21
CA GLY A 56 1.13 -15.09 14.03
C GLY A 56 1.03 -15.87 12.71
N CYS A 57 0.07 -15.55 11.82
CA CYS A 57 -0.09 -16.23 10.52
C CYS A 57 0.93 -15.81 9.42
N GLY A 58 1.95 -15.02 9.78
CA GLY A 58 3.01 -14.67 8.82
C GLY A 58 2.68 -13.49 7.88
N LYS A 59 1.73 -12.60 8.23
CA LYS A 59 1.39 -11.41 7.41
C LYS A 59 2.60 -10.55 7.08
N THR A 60 3.38 -10.18 8.10
CA THR A 60 4.61 -9.38 7.96
C THR A 60 5.61 -10.07 7.04
N THR A 61 5.83 -11.38 7.24
CA THR A 61 6.71 -12.19 6.39
C THR A 61 6.25 -12.18 4.93
N PHE A 62 4.97 -12.42 4.71
CA PHE A 62 4.39 -12.40 3.35
C PHE A 62 4.53 -11.02 2.70
N ALA A 63 4.19 -9.94 3.42
CA ALA A 63 4.26 -8.58 2.91
C ALA A 63 5.70 -8.17 2.54
N LEU A 64 6.69 -8.49 3.39
CA LEU A 64 8.10 -8.21 3.11
C LEU A 64 8.62 -9.00 1.90
N GLN A 65 8.27 -10.28 1.77
CA GLN A 65 8.66 -11.09 0.63
C GLN A 65 8.00 -10.60 -0.67
N LEU A 66 6.72 -10.22 -0.61
CA LEU A 66 6.02 -9.62 -1.75
C LEU A 66 6.70 -8.33 -2.22
N LEU A 67 7.04 -7.44 -1.28
CA LEU A 67 7.74 -6.21 -1.61
C LEU A 67 9.13 -6.47 -2.21
N GLU A 68 9.88 -7.46 -1.71
CA GLU A 68 11.17 -7.84 -2.32
C GLU A 68 11.00 -8.31 -3.76
N HIS A 69 9.97 -9.10 -4.06
CA HIS A 69 9.67 -9.49 -5.43
C HIS A 69 9.32 -8.30 -6.32
N LEU A 70 8.54 -7.35 -5.81
CA LEU A 70 8.21 -6.13 -6.54
C LEU A 70 9.44 -5.23 -6.77
N ASP A 71 10.32 -5.10 -5.76
CA ASP A 71 11.60 -4.39 -5.92
C ASP A 71 12.49 -5.03 -7.01
N GLN A 72 12.60 -6.35 -7.02
CA GLN A 72 13.31 -7.10 -8.05
C GLN A 72 12.69 -6.94 -9.44
N ALA A 73 11.39 -6.68 -9.52
CA ALA A 73 10.68 -6.34 -10.75
C ALA A 73 10.87 -4.86 -11.17
N GLY A 74 11.56 -4.05 -10.36
CA GLY A 74 11.92 -2.67 -10.66
C GLY A 74 10.98 -1.61 -10.10
N TYR A 75 10.10 -1.96 -9.17
CA TYR A 75 9.20 -1.00 -8.50
C TYR A 75 9.83 -0.43 -7.23
N ASP A 76 9.59 0.85 -6.96
CA ASP A 76 9.94 1.48 -5.69
C ASP A 76 8.96 1.07 -4.59
N VAL A 77 9.48 0.41 -3.53
CA VAL A 77 8.65 -0.20 -2.50
C VAL A 77 9.03 0.28 -1.09
N ALA A 78 8.04 0.45 -0.22
CA ALA A 78 8.26 0.87 1.16
C ALA A 78 7.34 0.13 2.14
N TYR A 79 7.86 -0.09 3.36
CA TYR A 79 7.18 -0.73 4.46
C TYR A 79 7.19 0.18 5.69
N ALA A 80 6.02 0.65 6.10
CA ALA A 80 5.80 1.43 7.30
C ALA A 80 5.34 0.51 8.43
N SER A 81 6.17 0.33 9.46
CA SER A 81 5.84 -0.48 10.63
C SER A 81 5.39 0.40 11.79
N GLY A 82 4.28 0.04 12.41
CA GLY A 82 3.82 0.61 13.67
C GLY A 82 3.99 -0.35 14.86
N GLU A 83 4.40 -1.59 14.62
CA GLU A 83 4.51 -2.62 15.66
C GLU A 83 5.97 -2.95 16.00
N GLU A 84 6.83 -3.05 14.99
CA GLU A 84 8.24 -3.37 15.16
C GLU A 84 9.10 -2.13 14.97
N ASN A 85 10.12 -1.95 15.79
CA ASN A 85 11.11 -0.92 15.55
C ASN A 85 12.01 -1.27 14.35
N GLN A 86 12.72 -0.28 13.84
CA GLN A 86 13.53 -0.42 12.62
C GLN A 86 14.57 -1.55 12.70
N TYR A 87 15.15 -1.79 13.88
CA TYR A 87 16.19 -2.83 14.05
C TYR A 87 15.58 -4.23 14.05
N GLN A 88 14.43 -4.42 14.69
CA GLN A 88 13.69 -5.69 14.68
C GLN A 88 13.25 -6.04 13.26
N LEU A 89 12.70 -5.05 12.55
CA LEU A 89 12.28 -5.22 11.18
C LEU A 89 13.47 -5.54 10.25
N ALA A 90 14.60 -4.82 10.40
CA ALA A 90 15.82 -5.11 9.64
C ALA A 90 16.36 -6.52 9.92
N PHE A 91 16.30 -7.00 11.15
CA PHE A 91 16.67 -8.37 11.50
C PHE A 91 15.74 -9.39 10.83
N THR A 92 14.44 -9.14 10.81
CA THR A 92 13.47 -9.96 10.07
C THR A 92 13.75 -9.97 8.57
N CYS A 93 14.03 -8.80 7.97
CA CYS A 93 14.42 -8.69 6.56
C CYS A 93 15.69 -9.50 6.25
N GLN A 94 16.70 -9.43 7.11
CA GLN A 94 17.94 -10.20 6.94
C GLN A 94 17.65 -11.71 6.93
N ARG A 95 16.84 -12.21 7.86
CA ARG A 95 16.45 -13.63 7.92
C ARG A 95 15.67 -14.08 6.68
N LEU A 96 14.86 -13.19 6.09
CA LEU A 96 14.08 -13.45 4.90
C LEU A 96 14.83 -13.18 3.59
N ASN A 97 16.09 -12.71 3.66
CA ASN A 97 16.90 -12.26 2.53
C ASN A 97 16.24 -11.10 1.73
N VAL A 98 15.46 -10.25 2.42
CA VAL A 98 14.87 -9.03 1.87
C VAL A 98 15.92 -7.91 1.93
N LYS A 99 16.21 -7.24 0.82
CA LYS A 99 17.30 -6.26 0.69
C LYS A 99 16.88 -4.94 0.07
N GLY A 100 15.93 -4.95 -0.89
CA GLY A 100 15.53 -3.78 -1.66
C GLY A 100 14.46 -2.93 -0.99
N VAL A 101 13.75 -3.48 0.00
CA VAL A 101 12.61 -2.82 0.64
C VAL A 101 13.06 -1.68 1.56
N LYS A 102 12.53 -0.47 1.33
CA LYS A 102 12.70 0.67 2.23
C LYS A 102 11.82 0.45 3.47
N ILE A 103 12.41 0.43 4.66
CA ILE A 103 11.68 0.20 5.92
C ILE A 103 11.75 1.41 6.83
N ALA A 104 10.64 1.71 7.53
CA ALA A 104 10.61 2.76 8.54
C ALA A 104 9.61 2.45 9.66
N ASN A 105 9.91 2.90 10.88
CA ASN A 105 8.95 2.90 11.98
C ASN A 105 8.15 4.22 11.93
N ILE A 106 7.05 4.22 11.19
CA ILE A 106 6.19 5.38 10.95
C ILE A 106 4.74 4.97 11.10
N THR A 107 4.00 5.74 11.91
CA THR A 107 2.55 5.55 12.14
C THR A 107 1.73 6.77 11.75
N ASP A 108 2.35 7.93 11.56
CA ASP A 108 1.67 9.17 11.22
C ASP A 108 1.13 9.13 9.79
N ILE A 109 -0.18 9.29 9.65
CA ILE A 109 -0.92 9.15 8.39
C ILE A 109 -0.39 10.13 7.32
N ASP A 110 -0.11 11.38 7.70
CA ASP A 110 0.34 12.40 6.74
C ASP A 110 1.74 12.08 6.23
N THR A 111 2.64 11.61 7.11
CA THR A 111 3.99 11.17 6.73
C THR A 111 3.95 9.96 5.79
N ILE A 112 3.04 9.00 6.03
CA ILE A 112 2.85 7.85 5.13
C ILE A 112 2.33 8.32 3.77
N ALA A 113 1.36 9.26 3.76
CA ALA A 113 0.84 9.84 2.52
C ALA A 113 1.93 10.53 1.68
N GLU A 114 2.86 11.25 2.31
CA GLU A 114 4.01 11.85 1.63
C GLU A 114 4.97 10.78 1.05
N ALA A 115 5.13 9.65 1.74
CA ALA A 115 5.97 8.56 1.25
C ALA A 115 5.38 7.90 -0.02
N MET A 116 4.05 7.92 -0.18
CA MET A 116 3.37 7.37 -1.36
C MET A 116 3.68 8.14 -2.66
N ASP A 117 4.09 9.41 -2.60
CA ASP A 117 4.53 10.17 -3.78
C ASP A 117 5.88 9.68 -4.35
N LYS A 118 6.61 8.88 -3.59
CA LYS A 118 7.98 8.45 -3.91
C LYS A 118 8.11 6.93 -4.05
N ASN A 119 7.01 6.21 -3.92
CA ASN A 119 7.01 4.76 -3.97
C ASN A 119 5.80 4.26 -4.77
N ASP A 120 6.02 3.20 -5.54
CA ASP A 120 4.98 2.55 -6.32
C ASP A 120 4.07 1.67 -5.44
N VAL A 121 4.65 1.11 -4.36
CA VAL A 121 3.91 0.29 -3.39
C VAL A 121 4.30 0.66 -1.96
N VAL A 122 3.31 0.90 -1.11
CA VAL A 122 3.49 1.15 0.32
C VAL A 122 2.67 0.16 1.14
N VAL A 123 3.33 -0.57 2.03
CA VAL A 123 2.69 -1.42 3.05
C VAL A 123 2.63 -0.66 4.37
N VAL A 124 1.48 -0.73 5.04
CA VAL A 124 1.24 -0.19 6.39
C VAL A 124 0.92 -1.34 7.34
N ASP A 125 1.82 -1.64 8.25
CA ASP A 125 1.69 -2.71 9.25
C ASP A 125 1.83 -2.16 10.69
N SER A 126 0.75 -2.03 11.42
CA SER A 126 -0.63 -2.39 11.10
C SER A 126 -1.53 -1.14 10.99
N PHE A 127 -2.68 -1.29 10.35
CA PHE A 127 -3.70 -0.24 10.28
C PHE A 127 -4.09 0.26 11.68
N GLN A 128 -4.14 -0.64 12.67
CA GLN A 128 -4.51 -0.32 14.06
C GLN A 128 -3.47 0.55 14.78
N ALA A 129 -2.23 0.60 14.29
CA ALA A 129 -1.15 1.41 14.88
C ALA A 129 -1.11 2.85 14.32
N LEU A 130 -1.95 3.19 13.35
CA LEU A 130 -1.95 4.51 12.72
C LEU A 130 -2.28 5.64 13.70
N THR A 131 -1.60 6.76 13.52
CA THR A 131 -1.73 7.97 14.34
C THR A 131 -1.90 9.21 13.49
N THR A 132 -2.34 10.29 14.10
CA THR A 132 -2.38 11.62 13.50
C THR A 132 -2.03 12.68 14.55
N LYS A 133 -1.53 13.83 14.12
CA LYS A 133 -1.23 14.99 14.99
C LYS A 133 -2.50 15.65 15.54
N THR A 134 -3.64 15.46 14.87
CA THR A 134 -4.92 16.02 15.30
C THR A 134 -5.60 15.07 16.30
N LYS A 135 -6.10 15.61 17.42
CA LYS A 135 -6.88 14.84 18.38
C LYS A 135 -8.18 14.35 17.74
N MET A 136 -8.31 13.04 17.62
CA MET A 136 -9.50 12.36 17.10
C MET A 136 -9.87 11.18 18.00
N ASN A 137 -11.17 10.81 18.02
CA ASN A 137 -11.55 9.51 18.59
C ASN A 137 -11.17 8.39 17.60
N SER A 138 -11.17 7.14 18.07
CA SER A 138 -10.74 5.98 17.28
C SER A 138 -11.49 5.87 15.95
N ARG A 139 -12.81 6.02 15.94
CA ARG A 139 -13.63 5.91 14.72
C ARG A 139 -13.33 7.04 13.71
N ALA A 140 -13.12 8.27 14.20
CA ALA A 140 -12.74 9.38 13.33
C ALA A 140 -11.36 9.19 12.75
N LEU A 141 -10.41 8.67 13.53
CA LEU A 141 -9.06 8.33 13.08
C LEU A 141 -9.06 7.27 11.97
N GLU A 142 -9.82 6.19 12.16
CA GLU A 142 -9.98 5.14 11.13
C GLU A 142 -10.55 5.71 9.82
N THR A 143 -11.61 6.53 9.92
CA THR A 143 -12.21 7.19 8.75
C THR A 143 -11.21 8.11 8.06
N TYR A 144 -10.49 8.91 8.84
CA TYR A 144 -9.45 9.81 8.33
C TYR A 144 -8.33 9.03 7.64
N ALA A 145 -7.82 7.97 8.27
CA ALA A 145 -6.77 7.11 7.71
C ALA A 145 -7.18 6.52 6.35
N VAL A 146 -8.36 5.88 6.31
CA VAL A 146 -8.86 5.27 5.07
C VAL A 146 -9.05 6.32 3.98
N SER A 147 -9.74 7.43 4.27
CA SER A 147 -10.02 8.46 3.27
C SER A 147 -8.74 9.12 2.76
N THR A 148 -7.83 9.50 3.65
CA THR A 148 -6.57 10.17 3.29
C THR A 148 -5.67 9.26 2.47
N LEU A 149 -5.39 8.05 2.96
CA LEU A 149 -4.44 7.15 2.32
C LEU A 149 -5.00 6.53 1.03
N CYS A 150 -6.30 6.19 0.98
CA CYS A 150 -6.91 5.66 -0.26
C CYS A 150 -7.04 6.73 -1.35
N ASN A 151 -7.34 7.99 -1.00
CA ASN A 151 -7.34 9.07 -1.98
C ASN A 151 -5.91 9.35 -2.47
N LYS A 152 -4.94 9.38 -1.55
CA LYS A 152 -3.54 9.54 -1.90
C LYS A 152 -3.05 8.43 -2.83
N ALA A 153 -3.43 7.17 -2.58
CA ALA A 153 -3.11 6.04 -3.46
C ALA A 153 -3.54 6.30 -4.90
N LYS A 154 -4.80 6.75 -5.09
CA LYS A 154 -5.34 7.08 -6.41
C LYS A 154 -4.61 8.25 -7.08
N ASP A 155 -4.31 9.30 -6.30
CA ASP A 155 -3.69 10.53 -6.83
C ASP A 155 -2.22 10.34 -7.21
N SER A 156 -1.50 9.47 -6.49
CA SER A 156 -0.08 9.15 -6.73
C SER A 156 0.13 7.88 -7.56
N GLU A 157 -0.96 7.16 -7.92
CA GLU A 157 -0.92 5.85 -8.58
C GLU A 157 -0.18 4.77 -7.76
N CYS A 158 0.06 5.02 -6.46
CA CYS A 158 0.70 4.11 -5.55
C CYS A 158 -0.26 2.99 -5.13
N VAL A 159 0.20 1.75 -5.09
CA VAL A 159 -0.55 0.65 -4.47
C VAL A 159 -0.36 0.69 -2.97
N LEU A 160 -1.46 0.78 -2.24
CA LEU A 160 -1.48 0.78 -0.79
C LEU A 160 -1.90 -0.59 -0.26
N ILE A 161 -1.11 -1.18 0.64
CA ILE A 161 -1.46 -2.45 1.29
C ILE A 161 -1.56 -2.22 2.80
N PHE A 162 -2.76 -2.33 3.34
CA PHE A 162 -2.98 -2.35 4.79
C PHE A 162 -2.84 -3.76 5.34
N VAL A 163 -2.00 -3.93 6.34
CA VAL A 163 -1.98 -5.15 7.17
C VAL A 163 -2.91 -4.92 8.37
N MET A 164 -3.85 -5.83 8.56
CA MET A 164 -4.84 -5.75 9.64
C MET A 164 -4.89 -7.05 10.43
N HIS A 165 -5.08 -6.91 11.75
CA HIS A 165 -5.33 -8.03 12.62
C HIS A 165 -6.84 -8.29 12.72
N LEU A 166 -7.23 -9.57 12.53
CA LEU A 166 -8.59 -9.98 12.86
C LEU A 166 -8.73 -10.00 14.38
N THR A 167 -9.60 -9.16 14.91
CA THR A 167 -10.08 -9.28 16.31
C THR A 167 -11.01 -10.48 16.41
N LYS A 168 -10.85 -11.25 17.49
CA LYS A 168 -11.78 -12.36 17.83
C LYS A 168 -13.13 -11.80 18.25
#